data_3c393b44ea6d0d247ff3686786e16fe9
#
_entry.id   3c393b44ea6d0d247ff3686786e16fe9
#
_cell.length_a   1.000
_cell.length_b   1.000
_cell.length_c   1.000
_cell.angle_alpha   90.00
_cell.angle_beta   90.00
_cell.angle_gamma   90.00
#
_symmetry.space_group_name_H-M   'P 1'
#
loop_
_entity.id
_entity.type
_entity.pdbx_description
1 polymer ?
#
loop_
_entity_poly.entity_id
_entity_poly.type
_entity_poly.pdbx_seq_one_letter_code
_entity_poly.pdbx_strand_id
1 'polypeptide(L)'
;MAAGNEEGSGSSTSDLARELFATAAQKLAEEFSSVTATAVEALREDGGPATVAADASPPRPNLRGNGEVRRRLDQLVEAHRRYEHPFSLVVFDVEGPGARNGAGNGSRETALSVTGAALHDSVRILDDTYRLEGNGLCVLAPNQSTVGGVQMAERLLRLLDELEAAGGLSISVAAGVVSCPDHGDDAEDLLQKADEAMWRARAVGQPVGVGALR
;
A
#
# COMPACT_ATOMS: atom_id res chain seq x y z
N MET A 1 -61.78 16.68 -0.26
CA MET A 1 -60.68 17.54 0.19
C MET A 1 -59.40 16.70 0.06
N ALA A 2 -58.58 17.03 -0.92
CA ALA A 2 -57.35 16.34 -1.24
C ALA A 2 -56.24 16.82 -0.33
N ALA A 3 -55.49 15.88 0.28
CA ALA A 3 -54.19 16.16 0.90
C ALA A 3 -53.12 15.64 -0.01
N GLY A 4 -52.33 16.53 -0.57
CA GLY A 4 -51.22 16.25 -1.43
C GLY A 4 -50.07 15.62 -0.66
N ASN A 5 -49.47 14.62 -1.24
CA ASN A 5 -48.25 13.95 -0.79
C ASN A 5 -47.11 14.55 -1.57
N GLU A 6 -46.31 15.42 -0.93
CA GLU A 6 -45.01 15.85 -1.48
C GLU A 6 -43.94 14.87 -1.03
N GLU A 7 -43.63 13.89 -1.89
CA GLU A 7 -42.43 13.08 -1.74
C GLU A 7 -41.21 13.92 -2.22
N GLY A 8 -40.51 14.48 -1.25
CA GLY A 8 -39.22 15.15 -1.48
C GLY A 8 -38.14 14.14 -1.77
N SER A 9 -37.64 14.18 -3.00
CA SER A 9 -36.47 13.45 -3.50
C SER A 9 -35.22 13.91 -2.75
N GLY A 10 -34.88 13.20 -1.67
CA GLY A 10 -33.60 13.29 -1.01
C GLY A 10 -32.59 12.33 -1.63
N SER A 11 -31.98 12.72 -2.74
CA SER A 11 -30.76 12.03 -3.21
C SER A 11 -29.70 12.19 -2.12
N SER A 12 -29.40 11.11 -1.41
CA SER A 12 -28.48 11.11 -0.28
C SER A 12 -27.07 11.45 -0.76
N THR A 13 -26.38 12.34 -0.04
CA THR A 13 -24.92 12.60 -0.21
C THR A 13 -24.08 11.33 -0.27
N SER A 14 -24.57 10.25 0.30
CA SER A 14 -23.98 8.90 0.22
C SER A 14 -24.05 8.29 -1.18
N ASP A 15 -25.12 8.55 -1.94
CA ASP A 15 -25.28 8.01 -3.30
C ASP A 15 -24.41 8.78 -4.31
N LEU A 16 -24.29 10.09 -4.15
CA LEU A 16 -23.35 10.91 -4.93
C LEU A 16 -21.89 10.56 -4.66
N ALA A 17 -21.55 10.26 -3.41
CA ALA A 17 -20.22 9.80 -3.07
C ALA A 17 -19.92 8.43 -3.71
N ARG A 18 -20.87 7.49 -3.69
CA ARG A 18 -20.71 6.18 -4.36
C ARG A 18 -20.57 6.31 -5.87
N GLU A 19 -21.32 7.18 -6.51
CA GLU A 19 -21.24 7.41 -7.95
C GLU A 19 -19.92 8.06 -8.36
N LEU A 20 -19.41 9.02 -7.58
CA LEU A 20 -18.10 9.61 -7.78
C LEU A 20 -16.96 8.60 -7.58
N PHE A 21 -17.07 7.75 -6.56
CA PHE A 21 -16.10 6.67 -6.33
C PHE A 21 -16.13 5.62 -7.44
N ALA A 22 -17.30 5.21 -7.91
CA ALA A 22 -17.43 4.26 -9.01
C ALA A 22 -16.85 4.82 -10.32
N THR A 23 -17.07 6.10 -10.59
CA THR A 23 -16.54 6.77 -11.78
C THR A 23 -15.00 6.93 -11.71
N ALA A 24 -14.46 7.25 -10.53
CA ALA A 24 -13.01 7.33 -10.31
C ALA A 24 -12.33 5.95 -10.43
N ALA A 25 -12.92 4.91 -9.85
CA ALA A 25 -12.42 3.55 -9.97
C ALA A 25 -12.45 3.03 -11.41
N GLN A 26 -13.52 3.35 -12.16
CA GLN A 26 -13.62 2.98 -13.56
C GLN A 26 -12.60 3.71 -14.44
N LYS A 27 -12.33 4.97 -14.17
CA LYS A 27 -11.31 5.74 -14.89
C LYS A 27 -9.90 5.25 -14.62
N LEU A 28 -9.59 4.89 -13.36
CA LEU A 28 -8.35 4.22 -13.01
C LEU A 28 -8.21 2.86 -13.70
N ALA A 29 -9.27 2.06 -13.74
CA ALA A 29 -9.26 0.75 -14.40
C ALA A 29 -9.05 0.88 -15.92
N GLU A 30 -9.61 1.90 -16.55
CA GLU A 30 -9.41 2.19 -17.98
C GLU A 30 -7.98 2.64 -18.29
N GLU A 31 -7.40 3.52 -17.47
CA GLU A 31 -6.00 3.95 -17.59
C GLU A 31 -5.03 2.77 -17.34
N PHE A 32 -5.28 1.92 -16.35
CA PHE A 32 -4.48 0.72 -16.10
C PHE A 32 -4.66 -0.35 -17.17
N SER A 33 -5.87 -0.55 -17.71
CA SER A 33 -6.13 -1.49 -18.80
C SER A 33 -5.39 -1.09 -20.09
N SER A 34 -5.28 0.20 -20.34
CA SER A 34 -4.51 0.74 -21.47
C SER A 34 -3.00 0.46 -21.33
N VAL A 35 -2.45 0.62 -20.13
CA VAL A 35 -1.03 0.36 -19.85
C VAL A 35 -0.71 -1.13 -19.89
N THR A 36 -1.59 -1.99 -19.34
CA THR A 36 -1.41 -3.45 -19.35
C THR A 36 -1.63 -4.04 -20.74
N ALA A 37 -2.57 -3.53 -21.54
CA ALA A 37 -2.79 -3.95 -22.91
C ALA A 37 -1.58 -3.66 -23.80
N THR A 38 -0.97 -2.47 -23.64
CA THR A 38 0.25 -2.10 -24.37
C THR A 38 1.46 -2.95 -23.96
N ALA A 39 1.58 -3.30 -22.67
CA ALA A 39 2.64 -4.16 -22.18
C ALA A 39 2.48 -5.62 -22.63
N VAL A 40 1.26 -6.13 -22.69
CA VAL A 40 0.95 -7.49 -23.17
C VAL A 40 1.12 -7.62 -24.69
N GLU A 41 0.79 -6.58 -25.45
CA GLU A 41 1.00 -6.56 -26.90
C GLU A 41 2.50 -6.49 -27.25
N ALA A 42 3.28 -5.69 -26.52
CA ALA A 42 4.74 -5.65 -26.67
C ALA A 42 5.42 -6.99 -26.33
N LEU A 43 4.84 -7.83 -25.46
CA LEU A 43 5.33 -9.17 -25.14
C LEU A 43 4.94 -10.23 -26.17
N ARG A 44 3.99 -9.95 -27.07
CA ARG A 44 3.54 -10.89 -28.11
C ARG A 44 4.29 -10.77 -29.42
N GLU A 45 4.88 -9.63 -29.71
CA GLU A 45 5.52 -9.37 -31.00
C GLU A 45 7.00 -9.73 -31.08
N ASP A 46 7.70 -9.99 -29.95
CA ASP A 46 9.13 -10.33 -29.96
C ASP A 46 9.43 -11.73 -29.42
N GLY A 47 9.48 -12.68 -30.33
CA GLY A 47 10.01 -14.04 -30.10
C GLY A 47 11.54 -14.12 -30.17
N GLY A 48 12.27 -13.28 -29.44
CA GLY A 48 13.74 -13.32 -29.35
C GLY A 48 14.26 -12.71 -28.07
N PRO A 49 15.47 -13.09 -27.56
CA PRO A 49 16.04 -12.50 -26.38
C PRO A 49 16.50 -11.06 -26.69
N ALA A 50 15.58 -10.12 -26.65
CA ALA A 50 15.88 -8.71 -26.77
C ALA A 50 16.43 -8.21 -25.42
N THR A 51 17.68 -7.78 -25.43
CA THR A 51 18.23 -6.85 -24.44
C THR A 51 17.41 -5.56 -24.51
N VAL A 52 16.33 -5.52 -23.73
CA VAL A 52 15.51 -4.31 -23.61
C VAL A 52 16.31 -3.28 -22.82
N ALA A 53 16.57 -2.16 -23.47
CA ALA A 53 17.16 -0.98 -22.84
C ALA A 53 16.39 -0.63 -21.55
N ALA A 54 17.11 -0.49 -20.45
CA ALA A 54 16.60 -0.35 -19.09
C ALA A 54 15.97 1.03 -18.78
N ASP A 55 15.15 1.60 -19.68
CA ASP A 55 14.70 2.99 -19.51
C ASP A 55 13.21 3.27 -19.81
N ALA A 56 12.36 2.25 -19.80
CA ALA A 56 10.91 2.43 -19.91
C ALA A 56 10.17 1.75 -18.75
N SER A 57 10.68 1.91 -17.53
CA SER A 57 9.89 1.57 -16.34
C SER A 57 8.84 2.66 -16.14
N PRO A 58 7.57 2.30 -15.81
CA PRO A 58 6.56 3.28 -15.41
C PRO A 58 7.12 4.17 -14.29
N PRO A 59 6.68 5.43 -14.17
CA PRO A 59 7.18 6.34 -13.15
C PRO A 59 7.03 5.67 -11.79
N ARG A 60 8.17 5.28 -11.21
CA ARG A 60 8.19 4.66 -9.89
C ARG A 60 7.77 5.73 -8.91
N PRO A 61 6.74 5.50 -8.06
CA PRO A 61 6.52 6.39 -6.94
C PRO A 61 7.86 6.58 -6.21
N ASN A 62 8.10 7.75 -5.63
CA ASN A 62 9.38 8.14 -4.99
C ASN A 62 9.69 7.26 -3.76
N LEU A 63 9.92 5.97 -4.00
CA LEU A 63 10.28 4.98 -2.98
C LEU A 63 11.80 5.08 -2.75
N ARG A 64 12.18 5.51 -1.57
CA ARG A 64 13.56 5.65 -1.13
C ARG A 64 14.09 4.30 -0.61
N GLY A 65 15.41 4.11 -0.57
CA GLY A 65 16.02 2.84 -0.14
C GLY A 65 16.26 2.71 1.37
N ASN A 66 16.65 1.51 1.82
CA ASN A 66 16.78 1.13 3.24
C ASN A 66 17.60 2.08 4.12
N GLY A 67 18.70 2.62 3.62
CA GLY A 67 19.52 3.56 4.38
C GLY A 67 18.81 4.88 4.68
N GLU A 68 17.86 5.27 3.83
CA GLU A 68 17.05 6.47 4.04
C GLU A 68 15.90 6.21 5.04
N VAL A 69 15.31 5.01 5.03
CA VAL A 69 14.32 4.58 6.03
C VAL A 69 14.91 4.71 7.42
N ARG A 70 16.08 4.11 7.65
CA ARG A 70 16.71 4.12 8.97
C ARG A 70 16.98 5.55 9.44
N ARG A 71 17.60 6.36 8.60
CA ARG A 71 17.88 7.78 8.94
C ARG A 71 16.59 8.55 9.25
N ARG A 72 15.52 8.33 8.49
CA ARG A 72 14.25 9.00 8.73
C ARG A 72 13.59 8.52 10.02
N LEU A 73 13.66 7.25 10.30
CA LEU A 73 13.15 6.65 11.53
C LEU A 73 13.90 7.20 12.76
N ASP A 74 15.24 7.29 12.70
CA ASP A 74 16.04 7.92 13.74
C ASP A 74 15.60 9.38 13.99
N GLN A 75 15.32 10.14 12.93
CA GLN A 75 14.81 11.51 13.06
C GLN A 75 13.45 11.58 13.76
N LEU A 76 12.54 10.63 13.47
CA LEU A 76 11.24 10.58 14.10
C LEU A 76 11.34 10.18 15.57
N VAL A 77 12.23 9.25 15.90
CA VAL A 77 12.54 8.88 17.29
C VAL A 77 13.09 10.10 18.06
N GLU A 78 14.03 10.84 17.50
CA GLU A 78 14.55 12.05 18.11
C GLU A 78 13.49 13.16 18.23
N ALA A 79 12.60 13.29 17.24
CA ALA A 79 11.48 14.23 17.32
C ALA A 79 10.50 13.83 18.43
N HIS A 80 10.22 12.53 18.57
CA HIS A 80 9.41 12.02 19.67
C HIS A 80 10.03 12.33 21.03
N ARG A 81 11.33 12.07 21.21
CA ARG A 81 12.04 12.34 22.45
C ARG A 81 12.02 13.82 22.88
N ARG A 82 11.97 14.73 21.91
CA ARG A 82 11.96 16.18 22.17
C ARG A 82 10.58 16.78 22.33
N TYR A 83 9.62 16.29 21.56
CA TYR A 83 8.32 16.95 21.38
C TYR A 83 7.15 16.04 21.70
N GLU A 84 7.41 14.80 22.09
CA GLU A 84 6.40 13.77 22.36
C GLU A 84 5.45 13.50 21.18
N HIS A 85 5.90 13.82 19.95
CA HIS A 85 5.13 13.55 18.75
C HIS A 85 5.14 12.04 18.46
N PRO A 86 3.99 11.37 18.49
CA PRO A 86 3.93 9.96 18.15
C PRO A 86 4.12 9.77 16.65
N PHE A 87 4.52 8.58 16.24
CA PHE A 87 4.51 8.18 14.85
C PHE A 87 4.21 6.69 14.73
N SER A 88 3.70 6.26 13.58
CA SER A 88 3.59 4.84 13.25
C SER A 88 4.54 4.45 12.13
N LEU A 89 5.00 3.21 12.20
CA LEU A 89 5.76 2.52 11.18
C LEU A 89 4.92 1.34 10.71
N VAL A 90 4.70 1.24 9.40
CA VAL A 90 4.03 0.11 8.78
C VAL A 90 4.96 -0.50 7.76
N VAL A 91 5.23 -1.80 7.88
CA VAL A 91 5.96 -2.59 6.89
C VAL A 91 4.99 -3.49 6.16
N PHE A 92 5.21 -3.68 4.87
CA PHE A 92 4.42 -4.52 4.00
C PHE A 92 5.32 -5.51 3.28
N ASP A 93 4.91 -6.76 3.20
CA ASP A 93 5.50 -7.76 2.32
C ASP A 93 4.51 -8.11 1.21
N VAL A 94 4.93 -7.93 -0.04
CA VAL A 94 4.09 -8.00 -1.23
C VAL A 94 4.41 -9.24 -2.04
N GLU A 95 3.42 -10.08 -2.27
CA GLU A 95 3.53 -11.28 -3.12
C GLU A 95 2.64 -11.15 -4.35
N GLY A 96 3.23 -11.27 -5.53
CA GLY A 96 2.50 -11.33 -6.80
C GLY A 96 1.89 -12.71 -7.06
N PRO A 97 1.09 -12.82 -8.14
CA PRO A 97 0.47 -14.09 -8.53
C PRO A 97 1.51 -15.16 -8.79
N GLY A 98 1.25 -16.35 -8.28
CA GLY A 98 2.14 -17.52 -8.45
C GLY A 98 3.43 -17.49 -7.62
N ALA A 99 3.58 -16.59 -6.66
CA ALA A 99 4.77 -16.52 -5.81
C ALA A 99 5.10 -17.87 -5.15
N ARG A 100 4.08 -18.64 -4.76
CA ARG A 100 4.22 -19.99 -4.20
C ARG A 100 4.64 -21.04 -5.23
N ASN A 101 4.44 -20.77 -6.52
CA ASN A 101 4.72 -21.70 -7.63
C ASN A 101 5.99 -21.33 -8.41
N GLY A 102 6.85 -20.46 -7.88
CA GLY A 102 8.09 -20.04 -8.52
C GLY A 102 7.91 -19.07 -9.70
N ALA A 103 6.83 -18.28 -9.68
CA ALA A 103 6.63 -17.23 -10.68
C ALA A 103 7.82 -16.27 -10.71
N GLY A 104 8.25 -15.92 -11.92
CA GLY A 104 9.49 -15.20 -12.16
C GLY A 104 9.50 -13.77 -11.57
N ASN A 105 10.68 -13.18 -11.54
CA ASN A 105 10.92 -11.82 -11.01
C ASN A 105 10.01 -10.72 -11.60
N GLY A 106 9.51 -10.89 -12.84
CA GLY A 106 8.62 -9.94 -13.48
C GLY A 106 7.27 -9.78 -12.79
N SER A 107 6.66 -10.88 -12.34
CA SER A 107 5.40 -10.85 -11.61
C SER A 107 5.53 -10.15 -10.26
N ARG A 108 6.66 -10.33 -9.60
CA ARG A 108 6.99 -9.69 -8.32
C ARG A 108 7.16 -8.18 -8.47
N GLU A 109 7.94 -7.74 -9.45
CA GLU A 109 8.18 -6.32 -9.70
C GLU A 109 6.87 -5.59 -10.09
N THR A 110 6.02 -6.24 -10.88
CA THR A 110 4.70 -5.71 -11.22
C THR A 110 3.82 -5.57 -9.97
N ALA A 111 3.76 -6.58 -9.10
CA ALA A 111 3.01 -6.52 -7.86
C ALA A 111 3.50 -5.39 -6.94
N LEU A 112 4.82 -5.24 -6.79
CA LEU A 112 5.42 -4.14 -6.03
C LEU A 112 5.10 -2.77 -6.62
N SER A 113 5.12 -2.64 -7.95
CA SER A 113 4.80 -1.38 -8.63
C SER A 113 3.34 -0.99 -8.42
N VAL A 114 2.41 -1.93 -8.60
CA VAL A 114 0.98 -1.72 -8.38
C VAL A 114 0.70 -1.36 -6.92
N THR A 115 1.24 -2.15 -5.99
CA THR A 115 1.08 -1.88 -4.55
C THR A 115 1.69 -0.52 -4.16
N GLY A 116 2.86 -0.18 -4.70
CA GLY A 116 3.51 1.11 -4.44
C GLY A 116 2.70 2.30 -4.96
N ALA A 117 2.05 2.17 -6.13
CA ALA A 117 1.15 3.19 -6.65
C ALA A 117 -0.11 3.34 -5.78
N ALA A 118 -0.78 2.23 -5.44
CA ALA A 118 -1.94 2.23 -4.55
C ALA A 118 -1.59 2.80 -3.15
N LEU A 119 -0.40 2.49 -2.65
CA LEU A 119 0.10 3.03 -1.39
C LEU A 119 0.29 4.55 -1.47
N HIS A 120 0.90 5.05 -2.54
CA HIS A 120 1.11 6.48 -2.76
C HIS A 120 -0.22 7.27 -2.73
N ASP A 121 -1.27 6.73 -3.34
CA ASP A 121 -2.59 7.36 -3.37
C ASP A 121 -3.34 7.24 -2.02
N SER A 122 -2.94 6.28 -1.18
CA SER A 122 -3.58 6.03 0.11
C SER A 122 -2.93 6.73 1.29
N VAL A 123 -1.68 7.18 1.18
CA VAL A 123 -0.95 7.86 2.26
C VAL A 123 -1.19 9.37 2.24
N ARG A 124 -0.85 10.02 3.36
CA ARG A 124 -0.94 11.49 3.48
C ARG A 124 0.33 12.13 2.90
N ILE A 125 0.25 13.42 2.58
CA ILE A 125 1.40 14.20 2.06
C ILE A 125 2.59 14.24 3.05
N LEU A 126 2.33 14.03 4.34
CA LEU A 126 3.37 14.02 5.38
C LEU A 126 3.94 12.62 5.64
N ASP A 127 3.33 11.58 5.09
CA ASP A 127 3.80 10.22 5.25
C ASP A 127 4.92 9.95 4.24
N ASP A 128 5.99 9.32 4.71
CA ASP A 128 7.12 8.95 3.87
C ASP A 128 7.00 7.48 3.46
N THR A 129 7.09 7.19 2.17
CA THR A 129 7.03 5.83 1.62
C THR A 129 8.38 5.38 1.13
N TYR A 130 8.73 4.11 1.41
CA TYR A 130 10.03 3.54 1.08
C TYR A 130 9.87 2.14 0.51
N ARG A 131 10.79 1.77 -0.37
CA ARG A 131 10.99 0.39 -0.79
C ARG A 131 12.09 -0.23 0.06
N LEU A 132 11.77 -1.36 0.67
CA LEU A 132 12.74 -2.19 1.38
C LEU A 132 13.36 -3.21 0.43
N GLU A 133 14.40 -3.90 0.89
CA GLU A 133 14.99 -5.01 0.15
C GLU A 133 13.99 -6.15 -0.06
N GLY A 134 14.11 -6.86 -1.16
CA GLY A 134 13.19 -7.94 -1.52
C GLY A 134 11.82 -7.43 -1.97
N ASN A 135 10.78 -7.82 -1.27
CA ASN A 135 9.37 -7.52 -1.59
C ASN A 135 8.75 -6.47 -0.65
N GLY A 136 9.56 -5.81 0.14
CA GLY A 136 9.10 -4.94 1.20
C GLY A 136 8.77 -3.53 0.74
N LEU A 137 7.71 -2.98 1.29
CA LEU A 137 7.40 -1.56 1.31
C LEU A 137 7.30 -1.10 2.76
N CYS A 138 7.55 0.18 3.00
CA CYS A 138 7.49 0.76 4.34
C CYS A 138 6.86 2.14 4.29
N VAL A 139 6.06 2.46 5.29
CA VAL A 139 5.52 3.80 5.52
C VAL A 139 5.90 4.28 6.91
N LEU A 140 6.44 5.47 6.96
CA LEU A 140 6.64 6.22 8.19
C LEU A 140 5.60 7.34 8.24
N ALA A 141 4.72 7.29 9.22
CA ALA A 141 3.60 8.20 9.35
C ALA A 141 3.72 9.06 10.62
N PRO A 142 4.24 10.29 10.52
CA PRO A 142 4.33 11.22 11.63
C PRO A 142 2.95 11.57 12.20
N ASN A 143 2.89 11.83 13.51
CA ASN A 143 1.66 12.18 14.23
C ASN A 143 0.53 11.14 14.07
N GLN A 144 0.88 9.87 13.96
CA GLN A 144 -0.04 8.74 13.89
C GLN A 144 0.18 7.79 15.07
N SER A 145 -0.95 7.29 15.58
CA SER A 145 -0.96 6.19 16.56
C SER A 145 -0.98 4.82 15.86
N THR A 146 -0.87 3.76 16.64
CA THR A 146 -1.05 2.37 16.19
C THR A 146 -2.37 2.19 15.40
N VAL A 147 -3.47 2.77 15.90
CA VAL A 147 -4.78 2.69 15.25
C VAL A 147 -4.75 3.34 13.87
N GLY A 148 -4.11 4.50 13.74
CA GLY A 148 -3.95 5.16 12.45
C GLY A 148 -3.11 4.35 11.46
N GLY A 149 -2.06 3.68 11.93
CA GLY A 149 -1.25 2.76 11.12
C GLY A 149 -2.04 1.55 10.64
N VAL A 150 -2.84 0.92 11.51
CA VAL A 150 -3.73 -0.20 11.14
C VAL A 150 -4.76 0.24 10.11
N GLN A 151 -5.44 1.38 10.32
CA GLN A 151 -6.42 1.91 9.36
C GLN A 151 -5.80 2.21 7.99
N MET A 152 -4.55 2.67 7.95
CA MET A 152 -3.82 2.88 6.70
C MET A 152 -3.54 1.55 6.00
N ALA A 153 -3.06 0.54 6.71
CA ALA A 153 -2.81 -0.79 6.17
C ALA A 153 -4.11 -1.42 5.61
N GLU A 154 -5.20 -1.39 6.37
CA GLU A 154 -6.50 -1.89 5.94
C GLU A 154 -7.06 -1.14 4.72
N ARG A 155 -6.82 0.15 4.62
CA ARG A 155 -7.23 0.94 3.45
C ARG A 155 -6.48 0.51 2.19
N LEU A 156 -5.16 0.29 2.28
CA LEU A 156 -4.38 -0.24 1.17
C LEU A 156 -4.89 -1.62 0.73
N LEU A 157 -5.13 -2.52 1.69
CA LEU A 157 -5.64 -3.85 1.38
C LEU A 157 -6.98 -3.81 0.64
N ARG A 158 -7.91 -2.98 1.09
CA ARG A 158 -9.20 -2.80 0.38
C ARG A 158 -9.02 -2.29 -1.05
N LEU A 159 -8.10 -1.33 -1.28
CA LEU A 159 -7.81 -0.86 -2.63
C LEU A 159 -7.25 -1.96 -3.53
N LEU A 160 -6.40 -2.83 -3.00
CA LEU A 160 -5.87 -3.97 -3.76
C LEU A 160 -6.96 -5.01 -4.06
N ASP A 161 -7.86 -5.29 -3.12
CA ASP A 161 -9.01 -6.17 -3.32
C ASP A 161 -9.97 -5.61 -4.40
N GLU A 162 -10.21 -4.30 -4.39
CA GLU A 162 -11.01 -3.61 -5.41
C GLU A 162 -10.36 -3.68 -6.80
N LEU A 163 -9.03 -3.52 -6.89
CA LEU A 163 -8.28 -3.67 -8.13
C LEU A 163 -8.35 -5.11 -8.67
N GLU A 164 -8.22 -6.11 -7.81
CA GLU A 164 -8.36 -7.53 -8.18
C GLU A 164 -9.79 -7.81 -8.68
N ALA A 165 -10.81 -7.33 -7.97
CA ALA A 165 -12.21 -7.49 -8.37
C ALA A 165 -12.54 -6.83 -9.72
N ALA A 166 -11.85 -5.75 -10.08
CA ALA A 166 -11.95 -5.08 -11.38
C ALA A 166 -11.19 -5.80 -12.50
N GLY A 167 -10.67 -7.01 -12.26
CA GLY A 167 -9.90 -7.80 -13.23
C GLY A 167 -8.41 -7.48 -13.25
N GLY A 168 -7.92 -6.78 -12.22
CA GLY A 168 -6.49 -6.52 -12.00
C GLY A 168 -5.71 -7.74 -11.52
N LEU A 169 -4.49 -7.49 -11.11
CA LEU A 169 -3.56 -8.50 -10.66
C LEU A 169 -3.93 -8.97 -9.25
N SER A 170 -3.99 -10.28 -9.01
CA SER A 170 -4.11 -10.83 -7.66
C SER A 170 -2.79 -10.61 -6.89
N ILE A 171 -2.83 -9.79 -5.85
CA ILE A 171 -1.69 -9.42 -5.03
C ILE A 171 -1.98 -9.76 -3.58
N SER A 172 -1.12 -10.57 -2.97
CA SER A 172 -1.19 -10.87 -1.53
C SER A 172 -0.26 -9.95 -0.76
N VAL A 173 -0.79 -9.27 0.25
CA VAL A 173 -0.01 -8.36 1.11
C VAL A 173 -0.20 -8.74 2.57
N ALA A 174 0.90 -8.79 3.30
CA ALA A 174 0.88 -8.84 4.76
C ALA A 174 1.49 -7.55 5.31
N ALA A 175 0.89 -6.99 6.35
CA ALA A 175 1.36 -5.77 6.99
C ALA A 175 1.72 -5.99 8.46
N GLY A 176 2.78 -5.32 8.92
CA GLY A 176 3.13 -5.22 10.33
C GLY A 176 3.12 -3.77 10.77
N VAL A 177 2.40 -3.48 11.86
CA VAL A 177 2.18 -2.12 12.37
C VAL A 177 2.77 -1.97 13.76
N VAL A 178 3.58 -0.94 13.95
CA VAL A 178 4.08 -0.51 15.26
C VAL A 178 3.98 1.02 15.37
N SER A 179 4.05 1.53 16.57
CA SER A 179 4.09 2.97 16.83
C SER A 179 5.06 3.30 17.96
N CYS A 180 5.60 4.48 17.91
CA CYS A 180 6.32 5.11 19.02
C CYS A 180 5.34 6.05 19.75
N PRO A 181 5.22 5.96 21.10
CA PRO A 181 6.05 5.17 22.02
C PRO A 181 5.52 3.77 22.37
N ASP A 182 4.33 3.38 21.94
CA ASP A 182 3.59 2.20 22.43
C ASP A 182 4.41 0.90 22.31
N HIS A 183 5.17 0.75 21.23
CA HIS A 183 5.92 -0.46 20.91
C HIS A 183 7.43 -0.31 21.15
N GLY A 184 7.93 0.91 21.24
CA GLY A 184 9.35 1.19 21.46
C GLY A 184 9.72 2.64 21.20
N ASP A 185 10.96 2.98 21.48
CA ASP A 185 11.56 4.31 21.29
C ASP A 185 12.97 4.22 20.69
N ASP A 186 13.25 3.10 20.02
CA ASP A 186 14.47 2.84 19.27
C ASP A 186 14.14 2.38 17.84
N ALA A 187 14.87 2.89 16.87
CA ALA A 187 14.57 2.65 15.45
C ALA A 187 14.73 1.19 15.04
N GLU A 188 15.75 0.49 15.58
CA GLU A 188 16.02 -0.90 15.24
C GLU A 188 15.00 -1.84 15.89
N ASP A 189 14.65 -1.59 17.16
CA ASP A 189 13.61 -2.32 17.89
C ASP A 189 12.24 -2.19 17.20
N LEU A 190 11.87 -0.98 16.76
CA LEU A 190 10.63 -0.74 16.04
C LEU A 190 10.59 -1.47 14.69
N LEU A 191 11.67 -1.44 13.90
CA LEU A 191 11.75 -2.18 12.64
C LEU A 191 11.61 -3.68 12.87
N GLN A 192 12.33 -4.23 13.83
CA GLN A 192 12.26 -5.65 14.17
C GLN A 192 10.84 -6.05 14.59
N LYS A 193 10.21 -5.29 15.47
CA LYS A 193 8.85 -5.57 15.94
C LYS A 193 7.80 -5.48 14.84
N ALA A 194 7.98 -4.55 13.88
CA ALA A 194 7.11 -4.46 12.72
C ALA A 194 7.23 -5.71 11.82
N ASP A 195 8.45 -6.15 11.53
CA ASP A 195 8.71 -7.37 10.77
C ASP A 195 8.13 -8.61 11.48
N GLU A 196 8.38 -8.76 12.78
CA GLU A 196 7.83 -9.87 13.57
C GLU A 196 6.29 -9.88 13.58
N ALA A 197 5.66 -8.70 13.67
CA ALA A 197 4.20 -8.57 13.62
C ALA A 197 3.65 -9.00 12.25
N MET A 198 4.29 -8.57 11.17
CA MET A 198 3.96 -8.95 9.80
C MET A 198 4.06 -10.47 9.59
N TRP A 199 5.20 -11.08 10.00
CA TRP A 199 5.40 -12.52 9.89
C TRP A 199 4.39 -13.33 10.70
N ARG A 200 4.06 -12.88 11.92
CA ARG A 200 3.04 -13.52 12.76
C ARG A 200 1.65 -13.46 12.10
N ALA A 201 1.27 -12.29 11.58
CA ALA A 201 0.01 -12.11 10.87
C ALA A 201 -0.09 -13.05 9.68
N ARG A 202 0.96 -13.11 8.85
CA ARG A 202 1.03 -14.01 7.71
C ARG A 202 0.91 -15.49 8.12
N ALA A 203 1.58 -15.90 9.19
CA ALA A 203 1.55 -17.29 9.66
C ALA A 203 0.16 -17.77 10.08
N VAL A 204 -0.71 -16.86 10.55
CA VAL A 204 -2.09 -17.15 10.94
C VAL A 204 -3.13 -16.74 9.90
N GLY A 205 -2.69 -16.32 8.71
CA GLY A 205 -3.57 -15.93 7.61
C GLY A 205 -4.29 -14.60 7.83
N GLN A 206 -3.76 -13.74 8.69
CA GLN A 206 -4.25 -12.38 8.87
C GLN A 206 -3.46 -11.40 8.00
N PRO A 207 -4.11 -10.42 7.38
CA PRO A 207 -3.43 -9.46 6.52
C PRO A 207 -2.67 -8.38 7.30
N VAL A 208 -3.05 -8.09 8.55
CA VAL A 208 -2.44 -7.05 9.39
C VAL A 208 -2.10 -7.61 10.77
N GLY A 209 -0.87 -7.41 11.18
CA GLY A 209 -0.39 -7.71 12.54
C GLY A 209 0.05 -6.43 13.26
N VAL A 210 -0.10 -6.42 14.58
CA VAL A 210 0.37 -5.33 15.45
C VAL A 210 1.51 -5.84 16.32
N GLY A 211 2.52 -5.00 16.49
CA GLY A 211 3.67 -5.30 17.35
C GLY A 211 3.27 -5.58 18.80
N ALA A 212 4.16 -6.25 19.52
CA ALA A 212 3.98 -6.40 20.96
C ALA A 212 4.22 -5.04 21.65
N LEU A 213 3.34 -4.68 22.57
CA LEU A 213 3.51 -3.49 23.41
C LEU A 213 4.82 -3.57 24.22
N ARG A 214 5.33 -2.41 24.58
CA ARG A 214 6.52 -2.27 25.44
C ARG A 214 6.23 -2.68 26.88
#